data_9d16112ede145bb750ebba40ab2f96b5
#
_entry.id   9d16112ede145bb750ebba40ab2f96b5
#
_cell.length_a   1.000
_cell.length_b   1.000
_cell.length_c   1.000
_cell.angle_alpha   90.00
_cell.angle_beta   90.00
_cell.angle_gamma   90.00
#
_symmetry.space_group_name_H-M   'P 1'
#
loop_
_entity.id
_entity.type
_entity.pdbx_description
1 polymer ?
#
loop_
_entity_poly.entity_id
_entity_poly.type
_entity_poly.pdbx_seq_one_letter_code
_entity_poly.pdbx_strand_id
1 'polypeptide(L)'
;MRKPHIITIAGAGSARVPALVGTLVQYKERFPVSKMIFYDIDGERMGKMEAYDRLVLKCFYPECDVVFTTDEDEAYSHTDFIFCQMRVGKTEMRSLDEKIPLKYGLIGQETCGPGGFAYGMRSLGAMKQMVEKVRSYSKDTWILNYTNPAAIVALGLDQMFPDDKRILNLCDQPFSMMKSFAKILGVPQEILRAKYFGLNHFGWFTDLYGTDGKNYFDQLRTYLRDHEFKPYNAEQRSKSWLETYVRVNKYMQYLDEYVPTTYLQYYMFPDEIVKESDPNYTRADEAKDSREKDVFETCAKAVGRDTMDPSEMLTNSVFGNLSSDLAESIAYDLNNEFVVLVRNEGIIPNFESRAIIEVAGTIGKDGAKGYPYGDIDPYYKGLMEGQYAYEQLTVEAFREKSYTKALKALILNRSVIDPSKAGAVLDDLMEANKDYWYLT
;
A
#
# COMPACT_ATOMS: atom_id res chain seq x y z
N MET A 1 -17.70 -17.53 21.55
CA MET A 1 -17.78 -16.75 20.30
C MET A 1 -16.82 -15.57 20.41
N ARG A 2 -16.15 -15.21 19.33
CA ARG A 2 -15.29 -14.00 19.27
C ARG A 2 -16.16 -12.74 19.40
N LYS A 3 -15.63 -11.68 20.02
CA LYS A 3 -16.34 -10.40 20.17
C LYS A 3 -16.44 -9.74 18.78
N PRO A 4 -17.64 -9.31 18.35
CA PRO A 4 -17.76 -8.58 17.10
C PRO A 4 -17.25 -7.14 17.23
N HIS A 5 -16.79 -6.57 16.11
CA HIS A 5 -16.21 -5.24 16.02
C HIS A 5 -17.03 -4.31 15.13
N ILE A 6 -16.89 -3.01 15.37
CA ILE A 6 -17.36 -1.96 14.46
C ILE A 6 -16.19 -1.50 13.62
N ILE A 7 -16.35 -1.52 12.29
CA ILE A 7 -15.31 -1.08 11.36
C ILE A 7 -15.79 0.08 10.50
N THR A 8 -14.86 0.98 10.19
CA THR A 8 -15.04 2.04 9.18
C THR A 8 -14.14 1.78 8.00
N ILE A 9 -14.70 1.79 6.79
CA ILE A 9 -13.98 1.74 5.53
C ILE A 9 -13.85 3.18 5.04
N ALA A 10 -12.69 3.81 5.28
CA ALA A 10 -12.38 5.17 4.86
C ALA A 10 -11.81 5.17 3.43
N GLY A 11 -12.39 5.97 2.54
CA GLY A 11 -12.15 5.91 1.10
C GLY A 11 -13.09 4.89 0.42
N ALA A 12 -14.36 4.85 0.87
CA ALA A 12 -15.36 3.89 0.40
C ALA A 12 -15.81 4.12 -1.06
N GLY A 13 -15.44 5.24 -1.69
CA GLY A 13 -15.58 5.44 -3.14
C GLY A 13 -14.57 4.68 -4.00
N SER A 14 -13.69 3.88 -3.41
CA SER A 14 -12.71 3.07 -4.14
C SER A 14 -13.35 1.83 -4.78
N ALA A 15 -13.07 1.59 -6.07
CA ALA A 15 -13.48 0.36 -6.78
C ALA A 15 -12.89 -0.95 -6.18
N ARG A 16 -12.12 -0.87 -5.09
CA ARG A 16 -11.65 -2.04 -4.33
C ARG A 16 -12.62 -2.48 -3.24
N VAL A 17 -13.57 -1.61 -2.87
CA VAL A 17 -14.48 -1.85 -1.73
C VAL A 17 -15.38 -3.06 -1.93
N PRO A 18 -16.00 -3.29 -3.08
CA PRO A 18 -16.86 -4.47 -3.25
C PRO A 18 -16.12 -5.80 -2.98
N ALA A 19 -14.87 -5.91 -3.44
CA ALA A 19 -14.06 -7.09 -3.16
C ALA A 19 -13.56 -7.17 -1.71
N LEU A 20 -13.36 -6.03 -1.04
CA LEU A 20 -13.07 -5.96 0.40
C LEU A 20 -14.28 -6.48 1.20
N VAL A 21 -15.50 -6.04 0.86
CA VAL A 21 -16.74 -6.49 1.51
C VAL A 21 -16.91 -7.99 1.38
N GLY A 22 -16.76 -8.53 0.17
CA GLY A 22 -16.81 -9.98 -0.05
C GLY A 22 -15.75 -10.75 0.75
N THR A 23 -14.55 -10.17 0.91
CA THR A 23 -13.51 -10.76 1.77
C THR A 23 -13.93 -10.73 3.23
N LEU A 24 -14.47 -9.63 3.75
CA LEU A 24 -14.96 -9.54 5.13
C LEU A 24 -16.09 -10.53 5.42
N VAL A 25 -16.97 -10.80 4.44
CA VAL A 25 -17.97 -11.87 4.54
C VAL A 25 -17.31 -13.25 4.72
N GLN A 26 -16.22 -13.53 3.98
CA GLN A 26 -15.47 -14.78 4.14
C GLN A 26 -14.77 -14.88 5.52
N TYR A 27 -14.42 -13.75 6.12
CA TYR A 27 -13.74 -13.66 7.42
C TYR A 27 -14.70 -13.61 8.62
N LYS A 28 -16.02 -13.60 8.43
CA LYS A 28 -17.00 -13.35 9.50
C LYS A 28 -16.86 -14.24 10.75
N GLU A 29 -16.42 -15.49 10.59
CA GLU A 29 -16.17 -16.41 11.71
C GLU A 29 -14.82 -16.11 12.42
N ARG A 30 -13.84 -15.63 11.66
CA ARG A 30 -12.49 -15.33 12.17
C ARG A 30 -12.41 -13.92 12.75
N PHE A 31 -13.03 -12.95 12.09
CA PHE A 31 -13.11 -11.55 12.50
C PHE A 31 -14.54 -11.05 12.35
N PRO A 32 -15.43 -11.36 13.31
CA PRO A 32 -16.83 -10.95 13.26
C PRO A 32 -16.97 -9.42 13.34
N VAL A 33 -17.85 -8.88 12.51
CA VAL A 33 -18.15 -7.45 12.40
C VAL A 33 -19.64 -7.26 12.65
N SER A 34 -19.98 -6.42 13.63
CA SER A 34 -21.38 -6.09 13.95
C SER A 34 -21.89 -4.89 13.16
N LYS A 35 -20.99 -4.00 12.73
CA LYS A 35 -21.36 -2.81 11.95
C LYS A 35 -20.24 -2.44 11.00
N MET A 36 -20.58 -2.18 9.72
CA MET A 36 -19.69 -1.62 8.70
C MET A 36 -20.14 -0.21 8.36
N ILE A 37 -19.24 0.77 8.49
CA ILE A 37 -19.47 2.16 8.16
C ILE A 37 -18.62 2.46 6.92
N PHE A 38 -19.28 2.80 5.82
CA PHE A 38 -18.67 3.20 4.57
C PHE A 38 -18.59 4.72 4.53
N TYR A 39 -17.38 5.25 4.52
CA TYR A 39 -17.14 6.69 4.54
C TYR A 39 -16.32 7.13 3.32
N ASP A 40 -16.84 8.13 2.62
CA ASP A 40 -16.10 8.85 1.59
C ASP A 40 -16.60 10.31 1.52
N ILE A 41 -15.70 11.23 1.16
CA ILE A 41 -16.07 12.63 0.90
C ILE A 41 -16.88 12.78 -0.41
N ASP A 42 -16.79 11.79 -1.30
CA ASP A 42 -17.49 11.73 -2.58
C ASP A 42 -18.67 10.72 -2.49
N GLY A 43 -19.80 11.19 -1.97
CA GLY A 43 -21.00 10.38 -1.83
C GLY A 43 -21.56 9.87 -3.16
N GLU A 44 -21.41 10.62 -4.26
CA GLU A 44 -21.84 10.17 -5.59
C GLU A 44 -21.05 8.97 -6.07
N ARG A 45 -19.71 9.04 -5.91
CA ARG A 45 -18.83 7.93 -6.27
C ARG A 45 -19.06 6.71 -5.40
N MET A 46 -19.20 6.88 -4.09
CA MET A 46 -19.53 5.81 -3.13
C MET A 46 -20.87 5.17 -3.47
N GLY A 47 -21.88 5.95 -3.82
CA GLY A 47 -23.21 5.47 -4.20
C GLY A 47 -23.24 4.53 -5.41
N LYS A 48 -22.21 4.56 -6.28
CA LYS A 48 -22.10 3.62 -7.42
C LYS A 48 -21.93 2.16 -6.98
N MET A 49 -21.46 1.92 -5.77
CA MET A 49 -21.20 0.57 -5.22
C MET A 49 -22.18 0.20 -4.10
N GLU A 50 -22.87 1.18 -3.51
CA GLU A 50 -23.73 0.98 -2.33
C GLU A 50 -24.77 -0.12 -2.52
N ALA A 51 -25.48 -0.16 -3.66
CA ALA A 51 -26.51 -1.17 -3.91
C ALA A 51 -25.93 -2.59 -3.91
N TYR A 52 -24.73 -2.75 -4.46
CA TYR A 52 -24.03 -4.03 -4.48
C TYR A 52 -23.57 -4.44 -3.08
N ASP A 53 -22.90 -3.54 -2.35
CA ASP A 53 -22.37 -3.85 -1.02
C ASP A 53 -23.51 -4.16 -0.02
N ARG A 54 -24.63 -3.43 -0.09
CA ARG A 54 -25.84 -3.74 0.69
C ARG A 54 -26.43 -5.10 0.33
N LEU A 55 -26.47 -5.45 -0.96
CA LEU A 55 -27.00 -6.74 -1.41
C LEU A 55 -26.12 -7.90 -0.93
N VAL A 56 -24.79 -7.76 -1.04
CA VAL A 56 -23.83 -8.76 -0.52
C VAL A 56 -24.03 -8.97 0.98
N LEU A 57 -24.06 -7.88 1.76
CA LEU A 57 -24.23 -7.97 3.21
C LEU A 57 -25.61 -8.51 3.59
N LYS A 58 -26.68 -8.08 2.93
CA LYS A 58 -28.03 -8.64 3.14
C LYS A 58 -28.10 -10.15 2.90
N CYS A 59 -27.45 -10.64 1.85
CA CYS A 59 -27.51 -12.07 1.47
C CYS A 59 -26.59 -12.95 2.33
N PHE A 60 -25.39 -12.47 2.68
CA PHE A 60 -24.34 -13.32 3.23
C PHE A 60 -23.85 -12.94 4.63
N TYR A 61 -24.26 -11.74 5.12
CA TYR A 61 -23.92 -11.26 6.45
C TYR A 61 -25.05 -10.40 7.06
N PRO A 62 -26.28 -10.93 7.13
CA PRO A 62 -27.46 -10.17 7.52
C PRO A 62 -27.44 -9.62 8.95
N GLU A 63 -26.58 -10.18 9.84
CA GLU A 63 -26.38 -9.73 11.19
C GLU A 63 -25.48 -8.48 11.31
N CYS A 64 -24.85 -8.03 10.23
CA CYS A 64 -23.99 -6.84 10.20
C CYS A 64 -24.78 -5.60 9.82
N ASP A 65 -24.81 -4.60 10.70
CA ASP A 65 -25.39 -3.29 10.40
C ASP A 65 -24.55 -2.53 9.36
N VAL A 66 -25.22 -1.77 8.48
CA VAL A 66 -24.57 -1.11 7.34
C VAL A 66 -24.94 0.36 7.27
N VAL A 67 -23.94 1.24 7.30
CA VAL A 67 -24.10 2.68 7.17
C VAL A 67 -23.24 3.18 6.02
N PHE A 68 -23.78 4.04 5.15
CA PHE A 68 -23.05 4.81 4.15
C PHE A 68 -23.18 6.29 4.49
N THR A 69 -22.07 6.99 4.64
CA THR A 69 -22.07 8.37 5.11
C THR A 69 -20.94 9.20 4.49
N THR A 70 -21.19 10.50 4.37
CA THR A 70 -20.17 11.52 4.07
C THR A 70 -19.83 12.35 5.30
N ASP A 71 -20.39 12.00 6.46
CA ASP A 71 -20.15 12.67 7.73
C ASP A 71 -19.01 11.98 8.50
N GLU A 72 -17.94 12.72 8.77
CA GLU A 72 -16.78 12.24 9.53
C GLU A 72 -17.13 11.89 10.98
N ASP A 73 -18.07 12.61 11.58
CA ASP A 73 -18.49 12.37 12.97
C ASP A 73 -19.20 11.02 13.09
N GLU A 74 -20.09 10.70 12.15
CA GLU A 74 -20.73 9.40 12.07
C GLU A 74 -19.72 8.28 11.75
N ALA A 75 -18.73 8.58 10.90
CA ALA A 75 -17.75 7.60 10.45
C ALA A 75 -16.78 7.19 11.57
N TYR A 76 -16.34 8.12 12.43
CA TYR A 76 -15.21 7.89 13.33
C TYR A 76 -15.54 7.86 14.82
N SER A 77 -16.74 8.31 15.25
CA SER A 77 -17.05 8.45 16.68
C SER A 77 -17.13 7.11 17.44
N HIS A 78 -17.48 6.01 16.79
CA HIS A 78 -17.73 4.72 17.42
C HIS A 78 -17.19 3.56 16.58
N THR A 79 -15.90 3.56 16.24
CA THR A 79 -15.28 2.50 15.45
C THR A 79 -14.08 1.87 16.18
N ASP A 80 -13.98 0.54 16.11
CA ASP A 80 -12.84 -0.19 16.66
C ASP A 80 -11.65 -0.19 15.69
N PHE A 81 -11.95 -0.33 14.38
CA PHE A 81 -10.95 -0.38 13.32
C PHE A 81 -11.34 0.50 12.14
N ILE A 82 -10.36 1.21 11.58
CA ILE A 82 -10.50 1.95 10.33
C ILE A 82 -9.65 1.25 9.27
N PHE A 83 -10.29 0.77 8.21
CA PHE A 83 -9.63 0.26 7.00
C PHE A 83 -9.51 1.43 6.03
N CYS A 84 -8.34 2.08 6.04
CA CYS A 84 -8.10 3.32 5.32
C CYS A 84 -7.45 3.07 3.96
N GLN A 85 -8.10 3.48 2.88
CA GLN A 85 -7.59 3.39 1.51
C GLN A 85 -7.90 4.67 0.70
N MET A 86 -7.77 5.81 1.34
CA MET A 86 -8.03 7.11 0.70
C MET A 86 -7.07 7.37 -0.45
N ARG A 87 -7.59 7.99 -1.52
CA ARG A 87 -6.77 8.52 -2.61
C ARG A 87 -7.06 10.00 -2.79
N VAL A 88 -6.21 10.84 -2.23
CA VAL A 88 -6.34 12.29 -2.32
C VAL A 88 -6.12 12.74 -3.76
N GLY A 89 -7.09 13.46 -4.31
CA GLY A 89 -7.07 13.91 -5.71
C GLY A 89 -7.56 12.86 -6.72
N LYS A 90 -8.06 11.71 -6.25
CA LYS A 90 -8.69 10.66 -7.08
C LYS A 90 -7.74 10.13 -8.19
N THR A 91 -8.31 9.56 -9.24
CA THR A 91 -7.56 9.04 -10.42
C THR A 91 -7.04 10.17 -11.30
N GLU A 92 -7.69 11.32 -11.29
CA GLU A 92 -7.30 12.52 -12.04
C GLU A 92 -5.90 13.01 -11.61
N MET A 93 -5.67 13.19 -10.31
CA MET A 93 -4.36 13.61 -9.82
C MET A 93 -3.31 12.51 -10.01
N ARG A 94 -3.68 11.23 -9.88
CA ARG A 94 -2.78 10.14 -10.20
C ARG A 94 -2.31 10.20 -11.66
N SER A 95 -3.22 10.50 -12.60
CA SER A 95 -2.84 10.66 -14.01
C SER A 95 -1.81 11.78 -14.21
N LEU A 96 -1.95 12.88 -13.48
CA LEU A 96 -0.97 13.98 -13.50
C LEU A 96 0.37 13.56 -12.85
N ASP A 97 0.34 12.85 -11.73
CA ASP A 97 1.55 12.32 -11.07
C ASP A 97 2.36 11.39 -11.99
N GLU A 98 1.68 10.65 -12.87
CA GLU A 98 2.33 9.77 -13.83
C GLU A 98 2.77 10.52 -15.10
N LYS A 99 1.96 11.43 -15.64
CA LYS A 99 2.21 12.13 -16.90
C LYS A 99 3.21 13.30 -16.80
N ILE A 100 3.18 14.06 -15.71
CA ILE A 100 4.08 15.22 -15.54
C ILE A 100 5.55 14.80 -15.56
N PRO A 101 6.02 13.80 -14.77
CA PRO A 101 7.41 13.38 -14.82
C PRO A 101 7.85 12.87 -16.21
N LEU A 102 6.98 12.18 -16.93
CA LEU A 102 7.30 11.65 -18.27
C LEU A 102 7.64 12.75 -19.27
N LYS A 103 7.10 13.97 -19.15
CA LYS A 103 7.48 15.12 -20.00
C LYS A 103 8.97 15.46 -19.89
N TYR A 104 9.58 15.16 -18.75
CA TYR A 104 11.00 15.43 -18.47
C TYR A 104 11.89 14.20 -18.65
N GLY A 105 11.34 13.10 -19.18
CA GLY A 105 12.04 11.84 -19.27
C GLY A 105 12.36 11.23 -17.90
N LEU A 106 11.45 11.41 -16.93
CA LEU A 106 11.53 10.86 -15.60
C LEU A 106 10.42 9.82 -15.38
N ILE A 107 10.58 8.96 -14.36
CA ILE A 107 9.62 7.92 -14.03
C ILE A 107 8.22 8.50 -13.75
N GLY A 108 7.24 8.07 -14.52
CA GLY A 108 5.81 8.33 -14.32
C GLY A 108 5.13 7.23 -13.53
N GLN A 109 5.24 7.26 -12.18
CA GLN A 109 4.68 6.23 -11.30
C GLN A 109 4.08 6.87 -10.04
N GLU A 110 2.94 6.34 -9.58
CA GLU A 110 2.15 6.96 -8.51
C GLU A 110 2.80 6.95 -7.12
N THR A 111 3.72 6.00 -6.83
CA THR A 111 4.31 5.83 -5.49
C THR A 111 5.83 5.95 -5.46
N CYS A 112 6.46 6.06 -6.62
CA CYS A 112 7.91 6.16 -6.78
C CYS A 112 8.28 7.44 -7.56
N GLY A 113 9.48 7.96 -7.34
CA GLY A 113 9.96 9.14 -8.05
C GLY A 113 9.15 10.42 -7.80
N PRO A 114 9.12 11.35 -8.78
CA PRO A 114 8.44 12.63 -8.62
C PRO A 114 6.92 12.50 -8.44
N GLY A 115 6.28 11.53 -9.07
CA GLY A 115 4.85 11.25 -8.87
C GLY A 115 4.57 10.79 -7.44
N GLY A 116 5.42 9.91 -6.89
CA GLY A 116 5.35 9.49 -5.50
C GLY A 116 5.56 10.66 -4.52
N PHE A 117 6.48 11.59 -4.83
CA PHE A 117 6.63 12.83 -4.07
C PHE A 117 5.33 13.63 -4.01
N ALA A 118 4.72 13.94 -5.16
CA ALA A 118 3.51 14.76 -5.22
C ALA A 118 2.32 14.11 -4.53
N TYR A 119 2.14 12.80 -4.73
CA TYR A 119 1.10 12.05 -4.04
C TYR A 119 1.35 11.97 -2.52
N GLY A 120 2.60 11.80 -2.08
CA GLY A 120 2.98 11.83 -0.67
C GLY A 120 2.63 13.15 0.00
N MET A 121 2.97 14.28 -0.63
CA MET A 121 2.63 15.63 -0.16
C MET A 121 1.12 15.80 0.03
N ARG A 122 0.28 15.31 -0.90
CA ARG A 122 -1.18 15.34 -0.75
C ARG A 122 -1.68 14.43 0.36
N SER A 123 -1.15 13.21 0.43
CA SER A 123 -1.60 12.18 1.38
C SER A 123 -1.30 12.56 2.81
N LEU A 124 -0.14 13.18 3.10
CA LEU A 124 0.25 13.61 4.45
C LEU A 124 -0.76 14.54 5.09
N GLY A 125 -1.29 15.52 4.34
CA GLY A 125 -2.29 16.48 4.84
C GLY A 125 -3.58 15.80 5.23
N ALA A 126 -4.14 14.98 4.35
CA ALA A 126 -5.39 14.28 4.59
C ALA A 126 -5.28 13.23 5.72
N MET A 127 -4.17 12.49 5.75
CA MET A 127 -3.94 11.49 6.79
C MET A 127 -3.78 12.14 8.17
N LYS A 128 -3.06 13.28 8.25
CA LYS A 128 -2.96 14.06 9.50
C LYS A 128 -4.35 14.45 10.02
N GLN A 129 -5.18 15.04 9.17
CA GLN A 129 -6.54 15.47 9.53
C GLN A 129 -7.39 14.28 10.01
N MET A 130 -7.36 13.15 9.28
CA MET A 130 -8.09 11.95 9.67
C MET A 130 -7.64 11.43 11.03
N VAL A 131 -6.33 11.31 11.28
CA VAL A 131 -5.80 10.82 12.56
C VAL A 131 -6.22 11.77 13.69
N GLU A 132 -6.07 13.09 13.53
CA GLU A 132 -6.51 14.09 14.52
C GLU A 132 -8.00 13.96 14.82
N LYS A 133 -8.84 13.78 13.79
CA LYS A 133 -10.29 13.59 13.96
C LYS A 133 -10.61 12.30 14.71
N VAL A 134 -10.03 11.19 14.33
CA VAL A 134 -10.22 9.89 15.02
C VAL A 134 -9.77 9.97 16.47
N ARG A 135 -8.62 10.58 16.75
CA ARG A 135 -8.08 10.72 18.12
C ARG A 135 -8.86 11.70 18.98
N SER A 136 -9.67 12.58 18.39
CA SER A 136 -10.61 13.40 19.16
C SER A 136 -11.76 12.59 19.75
N TYR A 137 -12.07 11.41 19.19
CA TYR A 137 -13.11 10.50 19.71
C TYR A 137 -12.51 9.36 20.52
N SER A 138 -11.48 8.70 20.02
CA SER A 138 -10.92 7.51 20.66
C SER A 138 -9.42 7.38 20.44
N LYS A 139 -8.72 7.10 21.54
CA LYS A 139 -7.31 6.68 21.49
C LYS A 139 -7.15 5.18 21.20
N ASP A 140 -8.25 4.43 21.28
CA ASP A 140 -8.25 2.96 21.18
C ASP A 140 -8.53 2.44 19.78
N THR A 141 -9.07 3.27 18.88
CA THR A 141 -9.33 2.91 17.48
C THR A 141 -8.05 2.58 16.74
N TRP A 142 -8.01 1.43 16.10
CA TRP A 142 -6.92 1.03 15.21
C TRP A 142 -7.11 1.64 13.82
N ILE A 143 -6.05 2.22 13.28
CA ILE A 143 -6.01 2.74 11.90
C ILE A 143 -5.11 1.83 11.08
N LEU A 144 -5.71 1.00 10.21
CA LEU A 144 -5.02 0.16 9.25
C LEU A 144 -4.91 0.95 7.94
N ASN A 145 -3.79 1.65 7.77
CA ASN A 145 -3.59 2.60 6.69
C ASN A 145 -2.97 1.95 5.45
N TYR A 146 -3.68 1.99 4.34
CA TYR A 146 -3.23 1.57 3.01
C TYR A 146 -3.09 2.76 2.03
N THR A 147 -3.20 4.00 2.53
CA THR A 147 -3.01 5.21 1.73
C THR A 147 -1.54 5.35 1.37
N ASN A 148 -1.28 5.56 0.09
CA ASN A 148 0.06 5.61 -0.49
C ASN A 148 0.58 7.06 -0.66
N PRO A 149 1.90 7.23 -0.90
CA PRO A 149 2.99 6.23 -0.79
C PRO A 149 3.25 5.81 0.66
N ALA A 150 3.20 4.51 0.94
CA ALA A 150 3.23 4.02 2.31
C ALA A 150 4.49 4.44 3.07
N ALA A 151 5.67 4.50 2.43
CA ALA A 151 6.92 4.94 3.06
C ALA A 151 6.82 6.38 3.57
N ILE A 152 6.46 7.33 2.69
CA ILE A 152 6.35 8.76 3.03
C ILE A 152 5.25 8.99 4.08
N VAL A 153 4.10 8.34 3.90
CA VAL A 153 2.96 8.48 4.82
C VAL A 153 3.29 7.89 6.19
N ALA A 154 3.90 6.72 6.24
CA ALA A 154 4.30 6.08 7.49
C ALA A 154 5.31 6.94 8.27
N LEU A 155 6.35 7.44 7.60
CA LEU A 155 7.36 8.31 8.20
C LEU A 155 6.74 9.62 8.69
N GLY A 156 5.85 10.22 7.88
CA GLY A 156 5.18 11.46 8.27
C GLY A 156 4.24 11.28 9.45
N LEU A 157 3.45 10.22 9.48
CA LEU A 157 2.56 9.91 10.61
C LEU A 157 3.36 9.59 11.88
N ASP A 158 4.44 8.83 11.78
CA ASP A 158 5.33 8.55 12.91
C ASP A 158 5.92 9.83 13.51
N GLN A 159 6.31 10.81 12.67
CA GLN A 159 6.84 12.09 13.16
C GLN A 159 5.76 13.03 13.73
N MET A 160 4.53 12.96 13.23
CA MET A 160 3.42 13.79 13.71
C MET A 160 2.72 13.20 14.95
N PHE A 161 2.72 11.88 15.08
CA PHE A 161 2.06 11.13 16.15
C PHE A 161 3.00 10.06 16.75
N PRO A 162 4.16 10.44 17.31
CA PRO A 162 5.26 9.51 17.64
C PRO A 162 4.90 8.45 18.70
N ASP A 163 3.90 8.71 19.52
CA ASP A 163 3.45 7.82 20.60
C ASP A 163 2.23 6.97 20.21
N ASP A 164 1.70 7.16 19.00
CA ASP A 164 0.50 6.46 18.54
C ASP A 164 0.82 5.12 17.87
N LYS A 165 0.87 4.06 18.66
CA LYS A 165 1.12 2.69 18.20
C LYS A 165 -0.06 2.02 17.50
N ARG A 166 -1.21 2.69 17.41
CA ARG A 166 -2.44 2.16 16.80
C ARG A 166 -2.63 2.66 15.35
N ILE A 167 -1.59 3.22 14.75
CA ILE A 167 -1.52 3.53 13.32
C ILE A 167 -0.58 2.50 12.69
N LEU A 168 -1.14 1.56 11.91
CA LEU A 168 -0.36 0.60 11.14
C LEU A 168 -0.42 0.94 9.66
N ASN A 169 0.75 1.17 9.07
CA ASN A 169 0.86 1.38 7.63
C ASN A 169 1.09 0.03 6.95
N LEU A 170 0.39 -0.22 5.84
CA LEU A 170 0.31 -1.52 5.19
C LEU A 170 0.77 -1.44 3.75
N CYS A 171 1.47 -2.50 3.31
CA CYS A 171 1.72 -2.77 1.90
C CYS A 171 1.42 -4.23 1.59
N ASP A 172 0.62 -4.46 0.54
CA ASP A 172 0.27 -5.81 0.10
C ASP A 172 1.31 -6.45 -0.82
N GLN A 173 2.37 -5.72 -1.20
CA GLN A 173 3.37 -6.22 -2.13
C GLN A 173 4.16 -7.41 -1.58
N PRO A 174 4.79 -7.34 -0.38
CA PRO A 174 5.49 -8.50 0.17
C PRO A 174 4.57 -9.72 0.34
N PHE A 175 3.33 -9.49 0.79
CA PHE A 175 2.31 -10.54 0.92
C PHE A 175 1.96 -11.20 -0.43
N SER A 176 1.81 -10.39 -1.48
CA SER A 176 1.54 -10.87 -2.84
C SER A 176 2.74 -11.63 -3.43
N MET A 177 3.96 -11.17 -3.14
CA MET A 177 5.18 -11.87 -3.56
C MET A 177 5.31 -13.21 -2.86
N MET A 178 5.03 -13.31 -1.55
CA MET A 178 5.03 -14.59 -0.82
C MET A 178 4.04 -15.61 -1.40
N LYS A 179 2.84 -15.18 -1.83
CA LYS A 179 1.90 -16.04 -2.59
C LYS A 179 2.50 -16.54 -3.90
N SER A 180 3.21 -15.69 -4.60
CA SER A 180 3.85 -16.04 -5.87
C SER A 180 5.02 -17.00 -5.66
N PHE A 181 5.81 -16.81 -4.60
CA PHE A 181 6.89 -17.72 -4.21
C PHE A 181 6.35 -19.10 -3.84
N ALA A 182 5.27 -19.16 -3.06
CA ALA A 182 4.60 -20.40 -2.72
C ALA A 182 4.16 -21.20 -3.96
N LYS A 183 3.58 -20.50 -4.95
CA LYS A 183 3.18 -21.11 -6.24
C LYS A 183 4.39 -21.63 -7.02
N ILE A 184 5.49 -20.86 -7.10
CA ILE A 184 6.74 -21.27 -7.78
C ILE A 184 7.33 -22.51 -7.12
N LEU A 185 7.34 -22.56 -5.80
CA LEU A 185 7.93 -23.63 -5.02
C LEU A 185 7.02 -24.86 -4.88
N GLY A 186 5.75 -24.74 -5.25
CA GLY A 186 4.76 -25.83 -5.12
C GLY A 186 4.41 -26.16 -3.67
N VAL A 187 4.45 -25.16 -2.76
CA VAL A 187 4.16 -25.34 -1.33
C VAL A 187 3.04 -24.41 -0.87
N PRO A 188 2.32 -24.72 0.24
CA PRO A 188 1.37 -23.80 0.84
C PRO A 188 2.06 -22.53 1.35
N GLN A 189 1.41 -21.36 1.15
CA GLN A 189 1.98 -20.08 1.62
C GLN A 189 2.15 -20.05 3.14
N GLU A 190 1.25 -20.69 3.86
CA GLU A 190 1.16 -20.68 5.32
C GLU A 190 2.40 -21.28 6.00
N ILE A 191 3.12 -22.16 5.29
CA ILE A 191 4.38 -22.70 5.81
C ILE A 191 5.59 -21.79 5.59
N LEU A 192 5.52 -20.84 4.66
CA LEU A 192 6.67 -20.00 4.30
C LEU A 192 6.86 -18.84 5.29
N ARG A 193 8.12 -18.60 5.64
CA ARG A 193 8.59 -17.49 6.46
C ARG A 193 9.72 -16.79 5.74
N ALA A 194 9.61 -15.48 5.59
CA ALA A 194 10.63 -14.68 4.91
C ALA A 194 11.58 -14.04 5.93
N LYS A 195 12.87 -13.96 5.57
CA LYS A 195 13.75 -12.94 6.09
C LYS A 195 13.80 -11.80 5.07
N TYR A 196 13.51 -10.59 5.52
CA TYR A 196 13.28 -9.44 4.65
C TYR A 196 13.76 -8.15 5.32
N PHE A 197 14.33 -7.25 4.55
CA PHE A 197 14.62 -5.90 4.99
C PHE A 197 14.46 -4.89 3.87
N GLY A 198 14.23 -3.64 4.22
CA GLY A 198 14.20 -2.52 3.29
C GLY A 198 13.41 -1.34 3.80
N LEU A 199 13.04 -0.47 2.88
CA LEU A 199 12.00 0.54 2.99
C LEU A 199 10.82 0.11 2.12
N ASN A 200 9.64 0.66 2.35
CA ASN A 200 8.50 0.26 1.52
C ASN A 200 8.76 0.54 0.03
N HIS A 201 8.48 -0.42 -0.83
CA HIS A 201 8.81 -0.45 -2.26
C HIS A 201 10.32 -0.42 -2.59
N PHE A 202 11.18 -0.57 -1.58
CA PHE A 202 12.63 -0.50 -1.73
C PHE A 202 13.31 -1.51 -0.80
N GLY A 203 13.11 -2.81 -1.05
CA GLY A 203 13.55 -3.87 -0.15
C GLY A 203 13.85 -5.20 -0.83
N TRP A 204 14.35 -6.14 -0.02
CA TRP A 204 14.85 -7.44 -0.48
C TRP A 204 14.46 -8.57 0.45
N PHE A 205 14.04 -9.69 -0.15
CA PHE A 205 13.98 -10.98 0.53
C PHE A 205 15.38 -11.58 0.55
N THR A 206 15.84 -11.92 1.73
CA THR A 206 17.22 -12.39 1.95
C THR A 206 17.30 -13.84 2.37
N ASP A 207 16.17 -14.40 2.79
CA ASP A 207 16.03 -15.82 3.05
C ASP A 207 14.54 -16.23 3.04
N LEU A 208 14.28 -17.55 2.90
CA LEU A 208 12.94 -18.10 2.87
C LEU A 208 12.91 -19.50 3.47
N TYR A 209 12.30 -19.66 4.63
CA TYR A 209 12.22 -20.95 5.33
C TYR A 209 10.79 -21.47 5.36
N GLY A 210 10.69 -22.80 5.46
CA GLY A 210 9.43 -23.46 5.77
C GLY A 210 9.30 -23.82 7.24
N THR A 211 8.09 -23.81 7.77
CA THR A 211 7.78 -24.40 9.09
C THR A 211 8.02 -25.91 9.11
N ASP A 212 8.24 -26.55 7.95
CA ASP A 212 8.69 -27.93 7.77
C ASP A 212 10.21 -28.12 7.97
N GLY A 213 10.94 -27.05 8.33
CA GLY A 213 12.37 -27.03 8.59
C GLY A 213 13.25 -26.93 7.34
N LYS A 214 12.69 -26.75 6.14
CA LYS A 214 13.44 -26.59 4.90
C LYS A 214 13.75 -25.12 4.63
N ASN A 215 14.90 -24.89 3.98
CA ASN A 215 15.22 -23.62 3.36
C ASN A 215 14.87 -23.70 1.87
N TYR A 216 14.04 -22.77 1.40
CA TYR A 216 13.57 -22.70 0.02
C TYR A 216 14.24 -21.60 -0.79
N PHE A 217 15.13 -20.82 -0.18
CA PHE A 217 15.64 -19.58 -0.78
C PHE A 217 16.50 -19.83 -2.00
N ASP A 218 17.42 -20.80 -1.95
CA ASP A 218 18.30 -21.12 -3.10
C ASP A 218 17.50 -21.65 -4.30
N GLN A 219 16.47 -22.46 -4.06
CA GLN A 219 15.59 -22.92 -5.13
C GLN A 219 14.83 -21.74 -5.76
N LEU A 220 14.31 -20.82 -4.94
CA LEU A 220 13.61 -19.62 -5.40
C LEU A 220 14.53 -18.70 -6.19
N ARG A 221 15.74 -18.39 -5.68
CA ARG A 221 16.73 -17.54 -6.36
C ARG A 221 17.10 -18.09 -7.73
N THR A 222 17.41 -19.38 -7.79
CA THR A 222 17.75 -20.05 -9.05
C THR A 222 16.60 -19.95 -10.04
N TYR A 223 15.37 -20.21 -9.61
CA TYR A 223 14.20 -20.10 -10.47
C TYR A 223 14.04 -18.65 -11.00
N LEU A 224 14.08 -17.65 -10.13
CA LEU A 224 13.86 -16.23 -10.49
C LEU A 224 14.99 -15.66 -11.35
N ARG A 225 16.22 -16.17 -11.24
CA ARG A 225 17.33 -15.80 -12.12
C ARG A 225 17.14 -16.37 -13.54
N ASP A 226 16.66 -17.60 -13.63
CA ASP A 226 16.65 -18.37 -14.89
C ASP A 226 15.31 -18.30 -15.63
N HIS A 227 14.23 -17.83 -14.95
CA HIS A 227 12.88 -17.78 -15.48
C HIS A 227 12.22 -16.43 -15.24
N GLU A 228 11.27 -16.06 -16.10
CA GLU A 228 10.43 -14.88 -15.90
C GLU A 228 9.61 -15.01 -14.60
N PHE A 229 9.61 -13.98 -13.78
CA PHE A 229 8.79 -13.95 -12.59
C PHE A 229 7.32 -13.66 -12.93
N LYS A 230 6.46 -14.65 -12.78
CA LYS A 230 5.02 -14.50 -12.95
C LYS A 230 4.31 -14.53 -11.61
N PRO A 231 3.47 -13.53 -11.29
CA PRO A 231 2.70 -13.53 -10.06
C PRO A 231 1.68 -14.68 -10.03
N TYR A 232 1.28 -15.09 -8.82
CA TYR A 232 0.37 -16.22 -8.61
C TYR A 232 -0.97 -16.11 -9.37
N ASN A 233 -1.41 -14.89 -9.66
CA ASN A 233 -2.67 -14.56 -10.32
C ASN A 233 -2.48 -13.78 -11.64
N ALA A 234 -1.42 -14.09 -12.38
CA ALA A 234 -1.05 -13.37 -13.62
C ALA A 234 -2.20 -13.25 -14.62
N GLU A 235 -3.02 -14.30 -14.78
CA GLU A 235 -4.14 -14.35 -15.72
C GLU A 235 -5.26 -13.34 -15.40
N GLN A 236 -5.30 -12.83 -14.17
CA GLN A 236 -6.31 -11.89 -13.67
C GLN A 236 -5.80 -10.46 -13.58
N ARG A 237 -4.59 -10.18 -14.12
CA ARG A 237 -3.92 -8.90 -13.97
C ARG A 237 -3.74 -8.17 -15.28
N SER A 238 -3.81 -6.84 -15.22
CA SER A 238 -3.54 -5.99 -16.37
C SER A 238 -2.07 -6.09 -16.81
N LYS A 239 -1.82 -5.77 -18.07
CA LYS A 239 -0.47 -5.77 -18.65
C LYS A 239 0.48 -4.87 -17.86
N SER A 240 0.09 -3.64 -17.58
CA SER A 240 0.92 -2.68 -16.84
C SER A 240 1.27 -3.15 -15.42
N TRP A 241 0.37 -3.95 -14.80
CA TRP A 241 0.67 -4.54 -13.50
C TRP A 241 1.68 -5.69 -13.62
N LEU A 242 1.56 -6.53 -14.64
CA LEU A 242 2.51 -7.63 -14.91
C LEU A 242 3.91 -7.08 -15.23
N GLU A 243 3.99 -5.95 -15.90
CA GLU A 243 5.27 -5.27 -16.19
C GLU A 243 6.07 -4.93 -14.93
N THR A 244 5.43 -4.81 -13.77
CA THR A 244 6.16 -4.60 -12.51
C THR A 244 6.99 -5.81 -12.08
N TYR A 245 6.73 -6.99 -12.62
CA TYR A 245 7.44 -8.24 -12.28
C TYR A 245 8.60 -8.57 -13.24
N VAL A 246 8.54 -8.08 -14.48
CA VAL A 246 9.47 -8.46 -15.55
C VAL A 246 10.94 -8.21 -15.18
N ARG A 247 11.22 -7.11 -14.49
CA ARG A 247 12.61 -6.73 -14.20
C ARG A 247 13.21 -7.36 -12.95
N VAL A 248 12.43 -8.14 -12.18
CA VAL A 248 12.98 -8.96 -11.09
C VAL A 248 13.97 -9.98 -11.67
N ASN A 249 13.57 -10.73 -12.71
CA ASN A 249 14.47 -11.66 -13.40
C ASN A 249 15.72 -10.95 -13.94
N LYS A 250 15.55 -9.81 -14.59
CA LYS A 250 16.66 -9.02 -15.10
C LYS A 250 17.62 -8.57 -14.00
N TYR A 251 17.09 -8.09 -12.86
CA TYR A 251 17.91 -7.74 -11.70
C TYR A 251 18.70 -8.94 -11.19
N MET A 252 18.04 -10.09 -11.06
CA MET A 252 18.63 -11.34 -10.58
C MET A 252 19.75 -11.91 -11.49
N GLN A 253 19.78 -11.53 -12.76
CA GLN A 253 20.89 -11.88 -13.65
C GLN A 253 22.20 -11.13 -13.36
N TYR A 254 22.12 -9.97 -12.68
CA TYR A 254 23.28 -9.18 -12.28
C TYR A 254 23.62 -9.36 -10.80
N LEU A 255 22.61 -9.42 -9.94
CA LEU A 255 22.74 -9.46 -8.47
C LEU A 255 21.74 -10.48 -7.93
N ASP A 256 22.17 -11.74 -7.83
CA ASP A 256 21.31 -12.86 -7.41
C ASP A 256 21.41 -13.22 -5.92
N GLU A 257 22.11 -12.42 -5.14
CA GLU A 257 22.29 -12.63 -3.71
C GLU A 257 20.95 -12.58 -2.96
N TYR A 258 20.12 -11.55 -3.25
CA TYR A 258 18.81 -11.35 -2.65
C TYR A 258 17.73 -11.11 -3.71
N VAL A 259 16.49 -11.49 -3.39
CA VAL A 259 15.35 -11.28 -4.29
C VAL A 259 14.76 -9.89 -4.04
N PRO A 260 14.81 -8.96 -5.02
CA PRO A 260 14.29 -7.61 -4.86
C PRO A 260 12.76 -7.60 -4.86
N THR A 261 12.16 -6.59 -4.22
CA THR A 261 10.75 -6.26 -4.43
C THR A 261 10.52 -5.80 -5.87
N THR A 262 9.31 -6.02 -6.39
CA THR A 262 8.99 -5.71 -7.78
C THR A 262 9.10 -4.22 -8.10
N TYR A 263 8.87 -3.32 -7.13
CA TYR A 263 8.96 -1.87 -7.33
C TYR A 263 10.39 -1.33 -7.34
N LEU A 264 11.38 -2.12 -6.89
CA LEU A 264 12.79 -1.71 -6.95
C LEU A 264 13.22 -1.40 -8.40
N GLN A 265 12.56 -1.98 -9.41
CA GLN A 265 12.83 -1.71 -10.82
C GLN A 265 12.78 -0.22 -11.19
N TYR A 266 11.91 0.58 -10.57
CA TYR A 266 11.78 2.01 -10.85
C TYR A 266 13.03 2.82 -10.46
N TYR A 267 13.84 2.28 -9.58
CA TYR A 267 15.09 2.86 -9.11
C TYR A 267 16.33 2.25 -9.78
N MET A 268 16.21 1.03 -10.32
CA MET A 268 17.34 0.30 -10.92
C MET A 268 17.35 0.37 -12.45
N PHE A 269 16.19 0.53 -13.09
CA PHE A 269 16.03 0.56 -14.53
C PHE A 269 15.20 1.77 -15.02
N PRO A 270 15.43 3.01 -14.48
CA PRO A 270 14.56 4.14 -14.78
C PRO A 270 14.51 4.48 -16.28
N ASP A 271 15.65 4.48 -16.97
CA ASP A 271 15.73 4.85 -18.38
C ASP A 271 14.96 3.90 -19.29
N GLU A 272 14.98 2.60 -18.99
CA GLU A 272 14.23 1.61 -19.75
C GLU A 272 12.72 1.79 -19.56
N ILE A 273 12.30 1.99 -18.30
CA ILE A 273 10.88 2.16 -17.98
C ILE A 273 10.34 3.44 -18.63
N VAL A 274 11.09 4.54 -18.58
CA VAL A 274 10.69 5.79 -19.23
C VAL A 274 10.56 5.61 -20.74
N LYS A 275 11.52 4.92 -21.36
CA LYS A 275 11.50 4.65 -22.81
C LYS A 275 10.31 3.80 -23.28
N GLU A 276 9.85 2.89 -22.41
CA GLU A 276 8.72 2.00 -22.70
C GLU A 276 7.36 2.62 -22.30
N SER A 277 7.35 3.72 -21.52
CA SER A 277 6.14 4.38 -21.06
C SER A 277 5.47 5.21 -22.15
N ASP A 278 4.14 5.13 -22.26
CA ASP A 278 3.34 6.03 -23.08
C ASP A 278 2.87 7.25 -22.24
N PRO A 279 3.37 8.47 -22.55
CA PRO A 279 2.97 9.66 -21.78
C PRO A 279 1.50 10.07 -22.01
N ASN A 280 0.84 9.53 -23.04
CA ASN A 280 -0.56 9.83 -23.33
C ASN A 280 -1.53 8.83 -22.67
N TYR A 281 -1.06 7.60 -22.39
CA TYR A 281 -1.87 6.55 -21.79
C TYR A 281 -1.08 5.81 -20.72
N THR A 282 -1.18 6.29 -19.48
CA THR A 282 -0.44 5.73 -18.36
C THR A 282 -1.22 4.63 -17.63
N ARG A 283 -0.61 4.04 -16.62
CA ARG A 283 -1.26 3.05 -15.77
C ARG A 283 -2.49 3.60 -15.03
N ALA A 284 -2.56 4.91 -14.79
CA ALA A 284 -3.74 5.56 -14.23
C ALA A 284 -4.93 5.47 -15.19
N ASP A 285 -4.68 5.75 -16.48
CA ASP A 285 -5.71 5.68 -17.52
C ASP A 285 -6.18 4.23 -17.72
N GLU A 286 -5.25 3.27 -17.80
CA GLU A 286 -5.60 1.84 -17.89
C GLU A 286 -6.45 1.38 -16.69
N ALA A 287 -6.10 1.78 -15.48
CA ALA A 287 -6.84 1.40 -14.27
C ALA A 287 -8.28 1.97 -14.25
N LYS A 288 -8.47 3.17 -14.83
CA LYS A 288 -9.77 3.82 -14.97
C LYS A 288 -10.63 3.12 -16.02
N ASP A 289 -10.04 2.88 -17.20
CA ASP A 289 -10.76 2.36 -18.38
C ASP A 289 -11.07 0.86 -18.28
N SER A 290 -10.38 0.12 -17.42
CA SER A 290 -10.58 -1.32 -17.20
C SER A 290 -11.22 -1.60 -15.84
N ARG A 291 -10.41 -1.80 -14.82
CA ARG A 291 -10.86 -2.29 -13.51
C ARG A 291 -11.95 -1.44 -12.86
N GLU A 292 -11.82 -0.12 -12.92
CA GLU A 292 -12.81 0.77 -12.27
C GLU A 292 -14.15 0.69 -12.99
N LYS A 293 -14.13 0.73 -14.33
CA LYS A 293 -15.31 0.56 -15.15
C LYS A 293 -15.99 -0.78 -14.91
N ASP A 294 -15.24 -1.88 -14.96
CA ASP A 294 -15.76 -3.24 -14.78
C ASP A 294 -16.44 -3.42 -13.42
N VAL A 295 -15.85 -2.86 -12.36
CA VAL A 295 -16.44 -2.90 -11.02
C VAL A 295 -17.72 -2.11 -10.95
N PHE A 296 -17.76 -0.88 -11.48
CA PHE A 296 -18.98 -0.07 -11.46
C PHE A 296 -20.10 -0.70 -12.29
N GLU A 297 -19.80 -1.28 -13.46
CA GLU A 297 -20.78 -2.02 -14.26
C GLU A 297 -21.31 -3.27 -13.52
N THR A 298 -20.43 -3.96 -12.79
CA THR A 298 -20.83 -5.12 -11.97
C THR A 298 -21.73 -4.68 -10.82
N CYS A 299 -21.38 -3.61 -10.12
CA CYS A 299 -22.18 -3.07 -9.01
C CYS A 299 -23.55 -2.56 -9.49
N ALA A 300 -23.62 -1.95 -10.66
CA ALA A 300 -24.87 -1.46 -11.22
C ALA A 300 -25.90 -2.58 -11.45
N LYS A 301 -25.47 -3.81 -11.70
CA LYS A 301 -26.35 -4.98 -11.87
C LYS A 301 -27.06 -5.40 -10.58
N ALA A 302 -26.61 -4.92 -9.43
CA ALA A 302 -27.22 -5.23 -8.13
C ALA A 302 -28.45 -4.36 -7.80
N VAL A 303 -28.63 -3.25 -8.52
CA VAL A 303 -29.73 -2.30 -8.27
C VAL A 303 -31.08 -2.99 -8.44
N GLY A 304 -31.93 -2.90 -7.40
CA GLY A 304 -33.29 -3.48 -7.40
C GLY A 304 -33.33 -4.99 -7.19
N ARG A 305 -32.20 -5.66 -6.92
CA ARG A 305 -32.16 -7.10 -6.60
C ARG A 305 -32.34 -7.34 -5.10
N ASP A 306 -32.96 -8.47 -4.77
CA ASP A 306 -33.14 -8.93 -3.38
C ASP A 306 -32.26 -10.14 -3.03
N THR A 307 -31.70 -10.81 -4.02
CA THR A 307 -30.89 -12.03 -3.87
C THR A 307 -29.66 -11.98 -4.78
N MET A 308 -28.62 -12.69 -4.37
CA MET A 308 -27.37 -12.82 -5.11
C MET A 308 -26.89 -14.29 -5.02
N ASP A 309 -26.37 -14.83 -6.13
CA ASP A 309 -25.66 -16.10 -6.09
C ASP A 309 -24.27 -15.91 -5.45
N PRO A 310 -23.78 -16.81 -4.59
CA PRO A 310 -22.45 -16.69 -3.98
C PRO A 310 -21.31 -16.54 -5.00
N SER A 311 -21.43 -17.08 -6.21
CA SER A 311 -20.45 -16.96 -7.28
C SER A 311 -20.35 -15.55 -7.89
N GLU A 312 -21.36 -14.71 -7.69
CA GLU A 312 -21.37 -13.31 -8.15
C GLU A 312 -20.64 -12.37 -7.18
N MET A 313 -20.32 -12.86 -5.96
CA MET A 313 -19.66 -12.06 -4.95
C MET A 313 -18.21 -11.78 -5.34
N LEU A 314 -17.86 -10.50 -5.48
CA LEU A 314 -16.47 -10.09 -5.65
C LEU A 314 -15.69 -10.39 -4.36
N THR A 315 -14.65 -11.17 -4.50
CA THR A 315 -13.74 -11.56 -3.42
C THR A 315 -12.29 -11.25 -3.83
N ASN A 316 -11.31 -12.06 -3.60
CA ASN A 316 -9.93 -11.93 -4.13
C ASN A 316 -9.26 -10.55 -3.90
N SER A 317 -9.64 -9.84 -2.83
CA SER A 317 -8.99 -8.62 -2.42
C SER A 317 -7.72 -8.93 -1.64
N VAL A 318 -6.54 -8.70 -2.25
CA VAL A 318 -5.26 -8.85 -1.53
C VAL A 318 -5.23 -7.91 -0.32
N PHE A 319 -5.67 -6.67 -0.52
CA PHE A 319 -5.84 -5.69 0.56
C PHE A 319 -6.83 -6.18 1.62
N GLY A 320 -7.99 -6.71 1.20
CA GLY A 320 -8.99 -7.24 2.12
C GLY A 320 -8.46 -8.38 2.98
N ASN A 321 -7.77 -9.35 2.36
CA ASN A 321 -7.16 -10.46 3.08
C ASN A 321 -6.12 -9.96 4.09
N LEU A 322 -5.17 -9.12 3.66
CA LEU A 322 -4.14 -8.58 4.55
C LEU A 322 -4.74 -7.78 5.71
N SER A 323 -5.65 -6.86 5.42
CA SER A 323 -6.29 -6.02 6.47
C SER A 323 -7.12 -6.86 7.44
N SER A 324 -7.81 -7.89 6.96
CA SER A 324 -8.60 -8.79 7.82
C SER A 324 -7.71 -9.69 8.68
N ASP A 325 -6.61 -10.23 8.13
CA ASP A 325 -5.63 -11.02 8.89
C ASP A 325 -4.95 -10.17 9.98
N LEU A 326 -4.63 -8.90 9.66
CA LEU A 326 -4.05 -7.96 10.62
C LEU A 326 -5.05 -7.59 11.72
N ALA A 327 -6.29 -7.25 11.35
CA ALA A 327 -7.34 -6.91 12.31
C ALA A 327 -7.65 -8.10 13.22
N GLU A 328 -7.73 -9.30 12.69
CA GLU A 328 -7.87 -10.53 13.48
C GLU A 328 -6.70 -10.71 14.45
N SER A 329 -5.47 -10.54 13.97
CA SER A 329 -4.27 -10.73 14.80
C SER A 329 -4.21 -9.72 15.96
N ILE A 330 -4.60 -8.48 15.70
CA ILE A 330 -4.70 -7.43 16.72
C ILE A 330 -5.83 -7.73 17.73
N ALA A 331 -7.04 -7.97 17.21
CA ALA A 331 -8.25 -8.11 18.02
C ALA A 331 -8.17 -9.27 19.03
N TYR A 332 -7.46 -10.34 18.67
CA TYR A 332 -7.36 -11.56 19.46
C TYR A 332 -5.94 -11.89 19.93
N ASP A 333 -5.01 -10.93 19.81
CA ASP A 333 -3.62 -11.02 20.27
C ASP A 333 -2.88 -12.27 19.73
N LEU A 334 -3.07 -12.59 18.44
CA LEU A 334 -2.55 -13.83 17.87
C LEU A 334 -1.05 -13.78 17.62
N ASN A 335 -0.47 -12.59 17.49
CA ASN A 335 0.94 -12.37 17.18
C ASN A 335 1.38 -13.10 15.90
N ASN A 336 0.51 -13.09 14.87
CA ASN A 336 0.81 -13.67 13.57
C ASN A 336 1.97 -12.94 12.90
N GLU A 337 2.72 -13.67 12.07
CA GLU A 337 3.88 -13.14 11.34
C GLU A 337 3.47 -12.45 10.05
N PHE A 338 4.07 -11.26 9.82
CA PHE A 338 3.89 -10.43 8.63
C PHE A 338 5.22 -9.77 8.25
N VAL A 339 5.28 -9.19 7.05
CA VAL A 339 6.24 -8.11 6.76
C VAL A 339 5.57 -6.81 7.20
N VAL A 340 6.24 -6.08 8.08
CA VAL A 340 5.67 -4.93 8.80
C VAL A 340 6.49 -3.66 8.58
N LEU A 341 5.80 -2.50 8.54
CA LEU A 341 6.45 -1.19 8.58
C LEU A 341 6.54 -0.73 10.03
N VAL A 342 7.76 -0.61 10.53
CA VAL A 342 8.04 -0.22 11.91
C VAL A 342 9.22 0.73 12.00
N ARG A 343 9.31 1.51 13.09
CA ARG A 343 10.52 2.29 13.38
C ARG A 343 11.69 1.33 13.60
N ASN A 344 12.85 1.67 13.04
CA ASN A 344 14.03 0.80 13.10
C ASN A 344 14.49 0.50 14.55
N GLU A 345 14.64 1.49 15.38
CA GLU A 345 15.01 1.37 16.81
C GLU A 345 16.07 0.30 17.10
N GLY A 346 17.01 0.08 16.15
CA GLY A 346 18.10 -0.89 16.27
C GLY A 346 17.79 -2.29 15.71
N ILE A 347 16.67 -2.51 15.06
CA ILE A 347 16.36 -3.75 14.31
C ILE A 347 17.45 -4.00 13.26
N ILE A 348 17.87 -2.93 12.55
CA ILE A 348 19.03 -2.86 11.67
C ILE A 348 20.03 -1.92 12.37
N PRO A 349 21.04 -2.42 13.13
CA PRO A 349 21.86 -1.59 14.00
C PRO A 349 22.69 -0.54 13.27
N ASN A 350 23.13 -0.81 12.05
CA ASN A 350 23.94 0.08 11.23
C ASN A 350 23.12 1.00 10.30
N PHE A 351 21.82 1.18 10.56
CA PHE A 351 20.93 2.08 9.83
C PHE A 351 20.24 3.10 10.75
N GLU A 352 19.71 4.21 10.21
CA GLU A 352 19.07 5.29 10.98
C GLU A 352 17.96 4.75 11.89
N SER A 353 18.06 5.03 13.17
CA SER A 353 17.17 4.47 14.19
C SER A 353 15.72 4.94 14.10
N ARG A 354 15.50 6.14 13.54
CA ARG A 354 14.16 6.75 13.37
C ARG A 354 13.54 6.46 12.01
N ALA A 355 14.24 5.75 11.13
CA ALA A 355 13.68 5.36 9.85
C ALA A 355 12.50 4.39 10.04
N ILE A 356 11.47 4.52 9.21
CA ILE A 356 10.44 3.49 9.09
C ILE A 356 10.94 2.46 8.10
N ILE A 357 11.28 1.30 8.61
CA ILE A 357 11.77 0.16 7.82
C ILE A 357 10.67 -0.86 7.60
N GLU A 358 10.85 -1.68 6.57
CA GLU A 358 9.99 -2.82 6.27
C GLU A 358 10.78 -4.10 6.53
N VAL A 359 10.32 -4.89 7.51
CA VAL A 359 10.99 -6.13 7.98
C VAL A 359 9.98 -7.21 8.32
N ALA A 360 10.42 -8.46 8.41
CA ALA A 360 9.63 -9.52 9.00
C ALA A 360 9.38 -9.25 10.50
N GLY A 361 8.19 -9.56 10.97
CA GLY A 361 7.83 -9.32 12.36
C GLY A 361 6.47 -9.90 12.72
N THR A 362 5.95 -9.55 13.87
CA THR A 362 4.65 -9.97 14.37
C THR A 362 3.72 -8.78 14.60
N ILE A 363 2.42 -9.04 14.57
CA ILE A 363 1.39 -8.07 14.94
C ILE A 363 0.44 -8.70 15.95
N GLY A 364 0.23 -8.00 17.08
CA GLY A 364 -0.71 -8.35 18.12
C GLY A 364 -1.41 -7.10 18.69
N LYS A 365 -2.03 -7.22 19.84
CA LYS A 365 -2.76 -6.12 20.51
C LYS A 365 -1.89 -4.91 20.86
N ASP A 366 -0.57 -5.08 20.96
CA ASP A 366 0.39 -4.01 21.26
C ASP A 366 0.96 -3.36 19.98
N GLY A 367 0.49 -3.74 18.80
CA GLY A 367 0.95 -3.27 17.51
C GLY A 367 1.96 -4.18 16.84
N ALA A 368 2.68 -3.62 15.85
CA ALA A 368 3.69 -4.33 15.10
C ALA A 368 5.04 -4.36 15.84
N LYS A 369 5.73 -5.50 15.74
CA LYS A 369 7.09 -5.70 16.30
C LYS A 369 7.96 -6.36 15.24
N GLY A 370 8.97 -5.66 14.74
CA GLY A 370 9.95 -6.22 13.81
C GLY A 370 10.89 -7.21 14.50
N TYR A 371 11.29 -8.25 13.77
CA TYR A 371 12.34 -9.15 14.24
C TYR A 371 13.72 -8.47 14.07
N PRO A 372 14.64 -8.66 15.02
CA PRO A 372 16.03 -8.20 14.85
C PRO A 372 16.62 -8.75 13.55
N TYR A 373 17.10 -7.85 12.70
CA TYR A 373 17.64 -8.26 11.40
C TYR A 373 19.16 -8.45 11.46
N GLY A 374 19.87 -7.55 12.11
CA GLY A 374 21.33 -7.43 12.11
C GLY A 374 21.83 -6.35 11.13
N ASP A 375 23.15 -6.24 11.01
CA ASP A 375 23.78 -5.29 10.09
C ASP A 375 23.51 -5.66 8.63
N ILE A 376 23.30 -4.64 7.80
CA ILE A 376 23.16 -4.79 6.35
C ILE A 376 24.46 -4.41 5.64
N ASP A 377 24.71 -5.07 4.49
CA ASP A 377 25.86 -4.82 3.66
C ASP A 377 25.94 -3.36 3.18
N PRO A 378 27.16 -2.78 3.03
CA PRO A 378 27.33 -1.40 2.58
C PRO A 378 26.62 -1.02 1.28
N TYR A 379 26.47 -1.96 0.34
CA TYR A 379 25.74 -1.70 -0.92
C TYR A 379 24.27 -1.38 -0.65
N TYR A 380 23.58 -2.24 0.10
CA TYR A 380 22.15 -2.06 0.42
C TYR A 380 21.95 -0.87 1.35
N LYS A 381 22.85 -0.69 2.31
CA LYS A 381 22.84 0.45 3.23
C LYS A 381 22.92 1.78 2.46
N GLY A 382 23.87 1.93 1.56
CA GLY A 382 24.02 3.15 0.75
C GLY A 382 22.80 3.46 -0.12
N LEU A 383 22.17 2.42 -0.68
CA LEU A 383 20.92 2.58 -1.41
C LEU A 383 19.78 3.06 -0.51
N MET A 384 19.61 2.43 0.65
CA MET A 384 18.56 2.76 1.61
C MET A 384 18.76 4.14 2.24
N GLU A 385 19.99 4.56 2.54
CA GLU A 385 20.29 5.89 3.08
C GLU A 385 19.85 7.00 2.12
N GLY A 386 20.11 6.84 0.82
CA GLY A 386 19.63 7.79 -0.21
C GLY A 386 18.11 7.83 -0.32
N GLN A 387 17.45 6.68 -0.30
CA GLN A 387 15.99 6.59 -0.35
C GLN A 387 15.34 7.16 0.92
N TYR A 388 15.86 6.82 2.09
CA TYR A 388 15.38 7.38 3.36
C TYR A 388 15.54 8.91 3.41
N ALA A 389 16.68 9.44 2.97
CA ALA A 389 16.90 10.87 2.93
C ALA A 389 15.90 11.59 1.99
N TYR A 390 15.55 10.97 0.86
CA TYR A 390 14.47 11.46 -0.02
C TYR A 390 13.12 11.51 0.72
N GLU A 391 12.74 10.44 1.39
CA GLU A 391 11.47 10.34 2.15
C GLU A 391 11.44 11.36 3.30
N GLN A 392 12.53 11.46 4.07
CA GLN A 392 12.69 12.42 5.16
C GLN A 392 12.55 13.87 4.68
N LEU A 393 13.25 14.24 3.61
CA LEU A 393 13.18 15.58 3.04
C LEU A 393 11.79 15.89 2.46
N THR A 394 11.08 14.89 1.94
CA THR A 394 9.69 15.05 1.49
C THR A 394 8.77 15.39 2.67
N VAL A 395 8.87 14.66 3.78
CA VAL A 395 8.10 14.95 5.01
C VAL A 395 8.45 16.32 5.58
N GLU A 396 9.73 16.70 5.59
CA GLU A 396 10.17 18.01 6.03
C GLU A 396 9.68 19.11 5.11
N ALA A 397 9.72 18.93 3.78
CA ALA A 397 9.18 19.87 2.80
C ALA A 397 7.69 20.12 3.05
N PHE A 398 6.90 19.07 3.32
CA PHE A 398 5.50 19.20 3.68
C PHE A 398 5.29 20.01 4.97
N ARG A 399 6.03 19.69 6.05
CA ARG A 399 5.87 20.33 7.35
C ARG A 399 6.30 21.80 7.36
N GLU A 400 7.40 22.12 6.67
CA GLU A 400 8.01 23.45 6.64
C GLU A 400 7.57 24.27 5.43
N LYS A 401 6.82 23.68 4.50
CA LYS A 401 6.41 24.28 3.22
C LYS A 401 7.61 24.74 2.38
N SER A 402 8.72 24.00 2.44
CA SER A 402 10.00 24.41 1.89
C SER A 402 10.25 23.88 0.49
N TYR A 403 10.28 24.78 -0.51
CA TYR A 403 10.71 24.46 -1.88
C TYR A 403 12.11 23.87 -1.93
N THR A 404 13.05 24.45 -1.17
CA THR A 404 14.44 23.97 -1.15
C THR A 404 14.55 22.52 -0.66
N LYS A 405 13.76 22.11 0.36
CA LYS A 405 13.74 20.73 0.83
C LYS A 405 13.10 19.79 -0.18
N ALA A 406 12.02 20.20 -0.83
CA ALA A 406 11.40 19.46 -1.91
C ALA A 406 12.35 19.23 -3.09
N LEU A 407 13.07 20.28 -3.51
CA LEU A 407 14.07 20.18 -4.56
C LEU A 407 15.21 19.21 -4.19
N LYS A 408 15.73 19.31 -2.96
CA LYS A 408 16.75 18.38 -2.45
C LYS A 408 16.24 16.94 -2.41
N ALA A 409 15.00 16.72 -1.99
CA ALA A 409 14.38 15.39 -2.00
C ALA A 409 14.37 14.80 -3.42
N LEU A 410 13.91 15.56 -4.41
CA LEU A 410 13.87 15.10 -5.80
C LEU A 410 15.26 14.82 -6.37
N ILE A 411 16.27 15.65 -6.08
CA ILE A 411 17.66 15.44 -6.54
C ILE A 411 18.26 14.15 -5.93
N LEU A 412 17.91 13.79 -4.70
CA LEU A 412 18.34 12.55 -4.06
C LEU A 412 17.63 11.31 -4.60
N ASN A 413 16.45 11.47 -5.21
CA ASN A 413 15.73 10.34 -5.76
C ASN A 413 16.48 9.74 -6.94
N ARG A 414 16.76 8.44 -6.89
CA ARG A 414 17.55 7.73 -7.92
C ARG A 414 16.97 7.82 -9.34
N SER A 415 15.69 8.12 -9.46
CA SER A 415 15.03 8.27 -10.77
C SER A 415 15.13 9.68 -11.37
N VAL A 416 15.71 10.65 -10.64
CA VAL A 416 15.78 12.08 -11.07
C VAL A 416 17.22 12.52 -11.32
N ILE A 417 18.05 12.57 -10.28
CA ILE A 417 19.49 12.92 -10.24
C ILE A 417 19.81 14.34 -10.76
N ASP A 418 19.34 14.71 -11.96
CA ASP A 418 19.64 16.00 -12.60
C ASP A 418 18.87 17.17 -11.92
N PRO A 419 19.58 18.14 -11.32
CA PRO A 419 18.95 19.27 -10.62
C PRO A 419 18.04 20.13 -11.51
N SER A 420 18.39 20.27 -12.80
CA SER A 420 17.58 21.06 -13.76
C SER A 420 16.24 20.41 -14.00
N LYS A 421 16.22 19.09 -14.16
CA LYS A 421 14.98 18.31 -14.28
C LYS A 421 14.18 18.32 -12.99
N ALA A 422 14.87 18.20 -11.84
CA ALA A 422 14.22 18.24 -10.53
C ALA A 422 13.47 19.56 -10.31
N GLY A 423 14.07 20.71 -10.64
CA GLY A 423 13.40 22.02 -10.55
C GLY A 423 12.20 22.10 -11.47
N ALA A 424 12.37 21.79 -12.76
CA ALA A 424 11.29 21.90 -13.74
C ALA A 424 10.10 20.97 -13.43
N VAL A 425 10.34 19.73 -13.01
CA VAL A 425 9.26 18.81 -12.63
C VAL A 425 8.58 19.24 -11.34
N LEU A 426 9.34 19.79 -10.37
CA LEU A 426 8.78 20.31 -9.12
C LEU A 426 7.81 21.47 -9.37
N ASP A 427 8.19 22.41 -10.23
CA ASP A 427 7.35 23.56 -10.58
C ASP A 427 6.03 23.13 -11.24
N ASP A 428 6.07 22.19 -12.21
CA ASP A 428 4.87 21.63 -12.85
C ASP A 428 3.99 20.87 -11.82
N LEU A 429 4.62 20.09 -10.92
CA LEU A 429 3.88 19.37 -9.88
C LEU A 429 3.26 20.34 -8.86
N MET A 430 3.93 21.43 -8.50
CA MET A 430 3.37 22.46 -7.61
C MET A 430 2.14 23.11 -8.25
N GLU A 431 2.22 23.52 -9.51
CA GLU A 431 1.06 24.12 -10.20
C GLU A 431 -0.12 23.13 -10.28
N ALA A 432 0.14 21.86 -10.61
CA ALA A 432 -0.90 20.84 -10.66
C ALA A 432 -1.53 20.53 -9.29
N ASN A 433 -0.82 20.75 -8.21
CA ASN A 433 -1.23 20.43 -6.84
C ASN A 433 -1.60 21.64 -5.98
N LYS A 434 -1.72 22.83 -6.54
CA LYS A 434 -1.92 24.10 -5.81
C LYS A 434 -3.14 24.11 -4.87
N ASP A 435 -4.14 23.29 -5.14
CA ASP A 435 -5.34 23.15 -4.31
C ASP A 435 -5.12 22.19 -3.12
N TYR A 436 -4.02 21.48 -3.07
CA TYR A 436 -3.72 20.47 -2.04
C TYR A 436 -2.53 20.87 -1.15
N TRP A 437 -1.49 21.44 -1.73
CA TRP A 437 -0.30 21.85 -1.01
C TRP A 437 0.45 22.96 -1.76
N TYR A 438 1.27 23.70 -1.03
CA TYR A 438 2.12 24.74 -1.58
C TYR A 438 3.48 24.74 -0.87
N LEU A 439 4.48 25.30 -1.55
CA LEU A 439 5.84 25.48 -1.03
C LEU A 439 6.26 26.94 -1.21
N THR A 440 7.14 27.43 -0.33
CA THR A 440 7.69 28.81 -0.34
C THR A 440 9.22 28.78 -0.31
#